data_8f9091442297c23d1256cd31baeca165
#
_entry.id   8f9091442297c23d1256cd31baeca165
#
_cell.length_a   1.000
_cell.length_b   1.000
_cell.length_c   1.000
_cell.angle_alpha   90.00
_cell.angle_beta   90.00
_cell.angle_gamma   90.00
#
_symmetry.space_group_name_H-M   'P 1'
#
loop_
_entity.id
_entity.type
_entity.pdbx_description
1 polymer ?
#
loop_
_entity_poly.entity_id
_entity_poly.type
_entity_poly.pdbx_seq_one_letter_code
_entity_poly.pdbx_strand_id
1 'polypeptide(L)'
;ENLMGIKRKKGSMQSGKKPILINHLKQIINVIDEEKIEKIKKLRNRTIILIGFGGGFRRTELISIDYEDIDFVQEGVKITLRRSKTDQFGEGLIKGLPYFTNEKYCPVTSLKNWLHLSKIKTGPIFKRFAKGSILTKHRLTDQSVVLIIKECLNIAGVENKNFSGH
;
A
#
# COMPACT_ATOMS: atom_id res chain seq x y z
N GLU A 1 11.22 14.15 2.52
CA GLU A 1 10.79 14.08 2.75
C GLU A 1 9.86 14.01 3.47
N ASN A 2 9.69 13.95 3.57
CA ASN A 2 8.82 13.86 4.30
C ASN A 2 8.54 14.88 5.25
N LEU A 3 8.97 16.08 5.06
CA LEU A 3 8.65 17.22 5.85
C LEU A 3 7.18 17.54 5.85
N MET A 4 6.56 17.33 4.73
CA MET A 4 5.13 17.52 4.60
C MET A 4 4.35 16.64 5.55
N GLY A 5 4.76 15.40 5.66
CA GLY A 5 4.14 14.48 6.59
C GLY A 5 4.29 14.90 8.03
N ILE A 6 5.43 15.45 8.35
CA ILE A 6 5.70 15.90 9.71
C ILE A 6 4.81 17.07 10.06
N LYS A 7 4.66 18.02 9.17
CA LYS A 7 3.80 19.17 9.40
C LYS A 7 2.36 18.77 9.61
N ARG A 8 1.88 17.85 8.80
CA ARG A 8 0.51 17.38 8.94
C ARG A 8 0.27 16.72 10.29
N LYS A 9 1.25 15.98 10.77
CA LYS A 9 1.14 15.37 12.08
C LYS A 9 0.98 16.39 13.18
N LYS A 10 1.70 17.49 13.08
CA LYS A 10 1.56 18.54 14.09
C LYS A 10 0.17 19.13 14.09
N GLY A 11 -0.42 19.31 12.93
CA GLY A 11 -1.72 19.93 12.83
C GLY A 11 -2.88 19.03 13.13
N SER A 12 -2.65 17.72 13.16
CA SER A 12 -3.77 16.80 13.28
C SER A 12 -3.69 15.94 14.51
N MET A 13 -3.83 16.53 15.65
CA MET A 13 -3.89 15.79 16.90
C MET A 13 -5.20 15.03 16.96
N GLN A 14 -5.26 13.94 16.22
CA GLN A 14 -6.45 13.12 16.19
C GLN A 14 -6.46 12.23 17.41
N SER A 15 -7.50 12.34 18.20
CA SER A 15 -7.66 11.48 19.35
C SER A 15 -8.03 10.07 18.92
N GLY A 16 -7.47 9.09 19.56
CA GLY A 16 -7.93 7.72 19.50
C GLY A 16 -7.30 6.82 18.45
N LYS A 17 -6.57 7.37 17.49
CA LYS A 17 -5.98 6.54 16.43
C LYS A 17 -4.48 6.79 16.36
N LYS A 18 -3.71 5.73 16.57
CA LYS A 18 -2.26 5.81 16.48
C LYS A 18 -1.80 5.49 15.07
N PRO A 19 -0.86 6.27 14.52
CA PRO A 19 -0.28 5.92 13.22
C PRO A 19 0.58 4.67 13.36
N ILE A 20 0.79 3.97 12.26
CA ILE A 20 1.74 2.87 12.24
C ILE A 20 3.14 3.46 12.22
N LEU A 21 3.93 3.08 13.22
CA LEU A 21 5.32 3.47 13.31
C LEU A 21 6.16 2.61 12.37
N ILE A 22 7.33 3.12 11.99
CA ILE A 22 8.22 2.41 11.06
C ILE A 22 8.57 1.01 11.59
N ASN A 23 8.70 0.84 12.89
CA ASN A 23 8.99 -0.47 13.47
C ASN A 23 7.83 -1.43 13.30
N HIS A 24 6.60 -0.94 13.44
CA HIS A 24 5.41 -1.75 13.20
C HIS A 24 5.30 -2.14 11.74
N LEU A 25 5.67 -1.24 10.83
CA LEU A 25 5.69 -1.54 9.40
C LEU A 25 6.64 -2.69 9.11
N LYS A 26 7.84 -2.66 9.67
CA LYS A 26 8.81 -3.72 9.51
C LYS A 26 8.30 -5.05 10.08
N GLN A 27 7.65 -5.00 11.25
CA GLN A 27 7.04 -6.20 11.84
C GLN A 27 5.96 -6.78 10.95
N ILE A 28 5.10 -5.94 10.38
CA ILE A 28 4.06 -6.39 9.47
C ILE A 28 4.67 -7.07 8.24
N ILE A 29 5.68 -6.46 7.64
CA ILE A 29 6.35 -7.04 6.47
C ILE A 29 6.99 -8.38 6.82
N ASN A 30 7.64 -8.47 7.97
CA ASN A 30 8.25 -9.73 8.41
C ASN A 30 7.20 -10.82 8.62
N VAL A 31 6.05 -10.47 9.21
CA VAL A 31 4.94 -11.40 9.37
C VAL A 31 4.45 -11.91 8.02
N ILE A 32 4.26 -11.00 7.07
CA ILE A 32 3.82 -11.37 5.71
C ILE A 32 4.82 -12.31 5.07
N ASP A 33 6.11 -12.02 5.20
CA ASP A 33 7.16 -12.83 4.59
C ASP A 33 7.23 -14.23 5.17
N GLU A 34 6.83 -14.39 6.43
CA GLU A 34 6.84 -15.69 7.12
C GLU A 34 5.53 -16.47 6.97
N GLU A 35 4.47 -15.84 6.48
CA GLU A 35 3.20 -16.52 6.31
C GLU A 35 3.31 -17.69 5.33
N LYS A 36 2.62 -18.78 5.66
CA LYS A 36 2.58 -19.96 4.80
C LYS A 36 1.41 -19.87 3.84
N ILE A 37 1.46 -18.86 2.98
CA ILE A 37 0.46 -18.64 1.94
C ILE A 37 1.15 -18.57 0.57
N GLU A 38 0.34 -18.61 -0.49
CA GLU A 38 0.86 -18.57 -1.85
C GLU A 38 1.73 -17.33 -2.08
N LYS A 39 2.83 -17.53 -2.78
CA LYS A 39 3.81 -16.47 -3.06
C LYS A 39 3.17 -15.24 -3.68
N ILE A 40 2.25 -15.43 -4.62
CA ILE A 40 1.59 -14.31 -5.31
C ILE A 40 0.72 -13.50 -4.34
N LYS A 41 0.03 -14.17 -3.44
CA LYS A 41 -0.81 -13.51 -2.44
C LYS A 41 0.03 -12.74 -1.43
N LYS A 42 1.12 -13.34 -1.02
CA LYS A 42 2.09 -12.73 -0.12
C LYS A 42 2.65 -11.44 -0.73
N LEU A 43 3.04 -11.49 -1.99
CA LEU A 43 3.62 -10.35 -2.67
C LEU A 43 2.58 -9.22 -2.86
N ARG A 44 1.33 -9.55 -3.18
CA ARG A 44 0.26 -8.56 -3.23
C ARG A 44 0.12 -7.83 -1.90
N ASN A 45 0.00 -8.59 -0.82
CA ASN A 45 -0.20 -8.02 0.51
C ASN A 45 0.98 -7.15 0.93
N ARG A 46 2.18 -7.63 0.66
CA ARG A 46 3.42 -6.90 0.94
C ARG A 46 3.44 -5.56 0.18
N THR A 47 3.09 -5.59 -1.10
CA THR A 47 3.09 -4.39 -1.94
C THR A 47 2.03 -3.39 -1.47
N ILE A 48 0.84 -3.87 -1.10
CA ILE A 48 -0.21 -3.02 -0.55
C ILE A 48 0.29 -2.27 0.68
N ILE A 49 0.93 -2.97 1.60
CA ILE A 49 1.42 -2.37 2.84
C ILE A 49 2.53 -1.35 2.54
N LEU A 50 3.49 -1.72 1.74
CA LEU A 50 4.63 -0.85 1.46
C LEU A 50 4.23 0.41 0.69
N ILE A 51 3.41 0.25 -0.34
CA ILE A 51 2.92 1.40 -1.13
C ILE A 51 2.01 2.27 -0.26
N GLY A 52 1.09 1.65 0.46
CA GLY A 52 0.12 2.37 1.28
C GLY A 52 0.78 3.25 2.34
N PHE A 53 1.71 2.69 3.09
CA PHE A 53 2.38 3.44 4.14
C PHE A 53 3.54 4.29 3.62
N GLY A 54 4.28 3.79 2.63
CA GLY A 54 5.37 4.55 2.05
C GLY A 54 4.90 5.80 1.32
N GLY A 55 3.77 5.72 0.65
CA GLY A 55 3.22 6.84 -0.11
C GLY A 55 2.16 7.64 0.65
N GLY A 56 1.77 7.19 1.84
CA GLY A 56 0.72 7.88 2.58
C GLY A 56 -0.63 7.84 1.88
N PHE A 57 -0.94 6.73 1.24
CA PHE A 57 -2.22 6.57 0.54
C PHE A 57 -3.35 6.27 1.52
N ARG A 58 -4.51 6.86 1.25
CA ARG A 58 -5.75 6.39 1.88
C ARG A 58 -6.13 5.06 1.25
N ARG A 59 -6.91 4.25 1.98
CA ARG A 59 -7.33 2.93 1.47
C ARG A 59 -7.99 3.01 0.11
N THR A 60 -8.93 3.95 -0.03
CA THR A 60 -9.66 4.14 -1.29
C THR A 60 -8.74 4.57 -2.42
N GLU A 61 -7.76 5.41 -2.12
CA GLU A 61 -6.76 5.84 -3.10
C GLU A 61 -5.91 4.65 -3.55
N LEU A 62 -5.46 3.86 -2.57
CA LEU A 62 -4.57 2.72 -2.82
C LEU A 62 -5.21 1.71 -3.77
N ILE A 63 -6.46 1.33 -3.51
CA ILE A 63 -7.14 0.35 -4.35
C ILE A 63 -7.59 0.93 -5.69
N SER A 64 -7.61 2.25 -5.82
CA SER A 64 -8.01 2.90 -7.08
C SER A 64 -6.88 2.93 -8.11
N ILE A 65 -5.67 2.58 -7.73
CA ILE A 65 -4.52 2.64 -8.64
C ILE A 65 -4.69 1.64 -9.77
N ASP A 66 -4.61 2.14 -10.99
CA ASP A 66 -4.57 1.30 -12.17
C ASP A 66 -3.15 1.24 -12.72
N TYR A 67 -2.87 0.24 -13.51
CA TYR A 67 -1.57 0.10 -14.15
C TYR A 67 -1.18 1.36 -14.92
N GLU A 68 -2.16 1.97 -15.59
CA GLU A 68 -1.95 3.17 -16.40
C GLU A 68 -1.57 4.41 -15.59
N ASP A 69 -1.76 4.36 -14.27
CA ASP A 69 -1.41 5.46 -13.37
C ASP A 69 0.04 5.41 -12.89
N ILE A 70 0.78 4.37 -13.27
CA ILE A 70 2.11 4.10 -12.74
C ILE A 70 3.16 4.49 -13.77
N ASP A 71 4.13 5.28 -13.34
CA ASP A 71 5.25 5.68 -14.17
C ASP A 71 6.55 5.45 -13.40
N PHE A 72 7.31 4.43 -13.81
CA PHE A 72 8.61 4.16 -13.21
C PHE A 72 9.65 5.11 -13.81
N VAL A 73 10.40 5.76 -12.91
CA VAL A 73 11.44 6.70 -13.27
C VAL A 73 12.75 6.25 -12.63
N GLN A 74 13.85 6.92 -12.96
CA GLN A 74 15.15 6.54 -12.42
C GLN A 74 15.18 6.57 -10.89
N GLU A 75 14.54 7.55 -10.29
CA GLU A 75 14.54 7.76 -8.85
C GLU A 75 13.56 6.87 -8.09
N GLY A 76 12.60 6.28 -8.79
CA GLY A 76 11.55 5.48 -8.14
C GLY A 76 10.32 5.32 -8.99
N VAL A 77 9.16 5.65 -8.44
CA VAL A 77 7.89 5.53 -9.15
C VAL A 77 7.01 6.74 -8.88
N LYS A 78 6.30 7.18 -9.90
CA LYS A 78 5.27 8.20 -9.78
C LYS A 78 3.91 7.54 -9.97
N ILE A 79 3.00 7.81 -9.05
CA ILE A 79 1.65 7.24 -9.11
C ILE A 79 0.65 8.39 -9.16
N THR A 80 -0.19 8.38 -10.17
CA THR A 80 -1.20 9.42 -10.37
C THR A 80 -2.50 9.00 -9.71
N LEU A 81 -3.03 9.87 -8.84
CA LEU A 81 -4.36 9.72 -8.26
C LEU A 81 -5.31 10.59 -9.06
N ARG A 82 -6.12 9.97 -9.91
CA ARG A 82 -6.94 10.69 -10.88
C ARG A 82 -8.13 11.42 -10.28
N ARG A 83 -8.62 10.97 -9.12
CA ARG A 83 -9.81 11.55 -8.49
C ARG A 83 -9.62 11.70 -7.00
N SER A 84 -9.14 12.86 -6.60
CA SER A 84 -9.09 13.24 -5.21
C SER A 84 -10.29 14.13 -4.91
N LYS A 85 -10.81 14.07 -3.69
CA LYS A 85 -11.87 14.97 -3.26
C LYS A 85 -11.45 16.43 -3.32
N THR A 86 -10.14 16.68 -3.29
CA THR A 86 -9.59 18.03 -3.35
C THR A 86 -9.21 18.45 -4.76
N ASP A 87 -9.37 17.57 -5.73
CA ASP A 87 -9.02 17.86 -7.11
C ASP A 87 -10.20 18.49 -7.82
N GLN A 88 -10.32 19.81 -7.67
CA GLN A 88 -11.42 20.58 -8.25
C GLN A 88 -11.39 20.65 -9.78
N PHE A 89 -10.23 20.44 -10.36
CA PHE A 89 -10.04 20.59 -11.80
C PHE A 89 -9.84 19.26 -12.53
N GLY A 90 -9.89 18.15 -11.83
CA GLY A 90 -9.69 16.84 -12.45
C GLY A 90 -8.27 16.58 -12.92
N GLU A 91 -7.31 17.34 -12.43
CA GLU A 91 -5.92 17.21 -12.85
C GLU A 91 -5.20 16.03 -12.23
N GLY A 92 -5.73 15.54 -11.12
CA GLY A 92 -5.11 14.47 -10.38
C GLY A 92 -4.01 14.95 -9.43
N LEU A 93 -3.51 14.03 -8.65
CA LEU A 93 -2.41 14.27 -7.72
C LEU A 93 -1.36 13.21 -7.99
N ILE A 94 -0.12 13.60 -8.11
CA ILE A 94 0.98 12.67 -8.34
C ILE A 94 1.72 12.45 -7.03
N LYS A 95 1.87 11.18 -6.64
CA LYS A 95 2.68 10.78 -5.49
C LYS A 95 3.93 10.08 -5.99
N GLY A 96 5.08 10.55 -5.53
CA GLY A 96 6.36 9.95 -5.86
C GLY A 96 6.87 9.11 -4.72
N LEU A 97 7.41 7.95 -5.04
CA LEU A 97 8.02 7.04 -4.08
C LEU A 97 9.44 6.75 -4.55
N PRO A 98 10.45 7.07 -3.73
CA PRO A 98 11.83 6.76 -4.10
C PRO A 98 12.19 5.33 -3.79
N TYR A 99 13.27 4.85 -4.38
CA TYR A 99 13.86 3.58 -3.98
C TYR A 99 14.40 3.69 -2.55
N PHE A 100 14.20 2.64 -1.78
CA PHE A 100 14.79 2.53 -0.46
C PHE A 100 16.09 1.75 -0.56
N THR A 101 17.04 2.07 0.33
CA THR A 101 18.31 1.36 0.39
C THR A 101 18.11 -0.12 0.69
N ASN A 102 17.23 -0.43 1.64
CA ASN A 102 16.92 -1.81 1.96
C ASN A 102 15.78 -2.31 1.08
N GLU A 103 16.10 -3.15 0.12
CA GLU A 103 15.13 -3.69 -0.84
C GLU A 103 13.98 -4.43 -0.17
N LYS A 104 14.21 -5.02 0.98
CA LYS A 104 13.18 -5.76 1.71
C LYS A 104 11.98 -4.87 2.04
N TYR A 105 12.23 -3.60 2.29
CA TYR A 105 11.18 -2.64 2.66
C TYR A 105 10.93 -1.59 1.60
N CYS A 106 11.43 -1.81 0.38
CA CYS A 106 11.30 -0.85 -0.70
C CYS A 106 9.96 -1.01 -1.43
N PRO A 107 9.10 0.01 -1.39
CA PRO A 107 7.81 -0.07 -2.09
C PRO A 107 7.96 -0.18 -3.61
N VAL A 108 8.96 0.49 -4.19
CA VAL A 108 9.16 0.48 -5.64
C VAL A 108 9.57 -0.91 -6.12
N THR A 109 10.52 -1.53 -5.43
CA THR A 109 10.96 -2.88 -5.76
C THR A 109 9.82 -3.87 -5.62
N SER A 110 9.04 -3.75 -4.54
CA SER A 110 7.89 -4.63 -4.33
C SER A 110 6.84 -4.46 -5.42
N LEU A 111 6.57 -3.23 -5.83
CA LEU A 111 5.61 -2.95 -6.90
C LEU A 111 6.07 -3.55 -8.23
N LYS A 112 7.34 -3.39 -8.59
CA LYS A 112 7.88 -4.00 -9.81
C LYS A 112 7.73 -5.51 -9.79
N ASN A 113 8.08 -6.13 -8.67
CA ASN A 113 7.97 -7.58 -8.51
C ASN A 113 6.52 -8.04 -8.59
N TRP A 114 5.61 -7.29 -7.99
CA TRP A 114 4.18 -7.59 -8.05
C TRP A 114 3.64 -7.54 -9.48
N LEU A 115 3.95 -6.46 -10.20
CA LEU A 115 3.50 -6.32 -11.59
C LEU A 115 4.09 -7.40 -12.49
N HIS A 116 5.34 -7.79 -12.23
CA HIS A 116 5.99 -8.86 -12.98
C HIS A 116 5.32 -10.21 -12.71
N LEU A 117 5.15 -10.56 -11.43
CA LEU A 117 4.59 -11.86 -11.06
C LEU A 117 3.11 -11.97 -11.44
N SER A 118 2.34 -10.91 -11.24
CA SER A 118 0.91 -10.91 -11.53
C SER A 118 0.60 -10.81 -13.02
N LYS A 119 1.57 -10.35 -13.80
CA LYS A 119 1.42 -10.10 -15.25
C LYS A 119 0.34 -9.07 -15.56
N ILE A 120 0.03 -8.20 -14.61
CA ILE A 120 -0.93 -7.12 -14.83
C ILE A 120 -0.30 -6.07 -15.73
N LYS A 121 -1.02 -5.72 -16.80
CA LYS A 121 -0.58 -4.70 -17.77
C LYS A 121 -1.68 -3.69 -18.10
N THR A 122 -2.81 -3.78 -17.44
CA THR A 122 -3.92 -2.85 -17.60
C THR A 122 -4.87 -2.96 -16.43
N GLY A 123 -5.54 -1.86 -16.11
CA GLY A 123 -6.57 -1.83 -15.09
C GLY A 123 -6.05 -1.92 -13.66
N PRO A 124 -6.90 -2.34 -12.73
CA PRO A 124 -6.54 -2.36 -11.31
C PRO A 124 -5.28 -3.17 -11.04
N ILE A 125 -4.38 -2.63 -10.24
CA ILE A 125 -3.19 -3.37 -9.86
C ILE A 125 -3.42 -4.23 -8.62
N PHE A 126 -4.36 -3.86 -7.76
CA PHE A 126 -4.69 -4.67 -6.59
C PHE A 126 -6.04 -5.33 -6.80
N LYS A 127 -6.02 -6.64 -6.95
CA LYS A 127 -7.16 -7.45 -7.32
C LYS A 127 -7.44 -8.53 -6.29
N ARG A 128 -8.67 -9.03 -6.29
CA ARG A 128 -9.08 -10.10 -5.40
C ARG A 128 -8.58 -11.44 -5.92
N PHE A 129 -8.38 -12.37 -5.01
CA PHE A 129 -8.08 -13.76 -5.35
C PHE A 129 -9.33 -14.61 -5.23
N ALA A 130 -9.51 -15.52 -6.18
CA ALA A 130 -10.47 -16.59 -6.08
C ALA A 130 -9.86 -17.75 -5.31
N LYS A 131 -10.66 -18.79 -5.03
CA LYS A 131 -10.19 -20.00 -4.38
C LYS A 131 -8.99 -20.58 -5.12
N GLY A 132 -8.00 -21.03 -4.38
CA GLY A 132 -6.77 -21.56 -4.97
C GLY A 132 -5.78 -20.48 -5.38
N SER A 133 -5.92 -19.27 -4.84
CA SER A 133 -5.01 -18.17 -5.11
C SER A 133 -4.93 -17.76 -6.58
N ILE A 134 -6.06 -17.87 -7.26
CA ILE A 134 -6.18 -17.45 -8.66
C ILE A 134 -6.55 -15.97 -8.69
N LEU A 135 -5.74 -15.16 -9.35
CA LEU A 135 -5.98 -13.72 -9.45
C LEU A 135 -7.18 -13.45 -10.36
N THR A 136 -8.15 -12.70 -9.86
CA THR A 136 -9.34 -12.34 -10.63
C THR A 136 -9.16 -11.01 -11.34
N LYS A 137 -10.17 -10.61 -12.12
CA LYS A 137 -10.19 -9.29 -12.77
C LYS A 137 -10.70 -8.20 -11.82
N HIS A 138 -11.23 -8.57 -10.67
CA HIS A 138 -11.94 -7.66 -9.79
C HIS A 138 -11.02 -6.88 -8.87
N ARG A 139 -11.22 -5.58 -8.83
CA ARG A 139 -10.50 -4.67 -7.95
C ARG A 139 -10.72 -5.07 -6.50
N LEU A 140 -9.65 -5.01 -5.71
CA LEU A 140 -9.72 -5.24 -4.28
C LEU A 140 -10.60 -4.16 -3.63
N THR A 141 -11.31 -4.50 -2.56
CA THR A 141 -12.09 -3.53 -1.81
C THR A 141 -11.25 -2.88 -0.71
N ASP A 142 -11.64 -1.69 -0.29
CA ASP A 142 -10.94 -1.02 0.81
C ASP A 142 -11.08 -1.80 2.12
N GLN A 143 -12.18 -2.49 2.33
CA GLN A 143 -12.36 -3.36 3.49
C GLN A 143 -11.35 -4.51 3.51
N SER A 144 -11.03 -5.05 2.36
CA SER A 144 -10.02 -6.10 2.28
C SER A 144 -8.65 -5.61 2.74
N VAL A 145 -8.33 -4.35 2.43
CA VAL A 145 -7.07 -3.75 2.90
C VAL A 145 -7.04 -3.66 4.42
N VAL A 146 -8.15 -3.23 5.02
CA VAL A 146 -8.26 -3.16 6.49
C VAL A 146 -8.03 -4.53 7.10
N LEU A 147 -8.69 -5.56 6.55
CA LEU A 147 -8.58 -6.91 7.07
C LEU A 147 -7.15 -7.45 6.97
N ILE A 148 -6.49 -7.20 5.86
CA ILE A 148 -5.09 -7.61 5.67
C ILE A 148 -4.21 -6.96 6.74
N ILE A 149 -4.36 -5.66 6.96
CA ILE A 149 -3.56 -4.92 7.92
C ILE A 149 -3.84 -5.42 9.35
N LYS A 150 -5.10 -5.57 9.71
CA LYS A 150 -5.49 -6.01 11.05
C LYS A 150 -4.98 -7.40 11.35
N GLU A 151 -5.08 -8.30 10.38
CA GLU A 151 -4.59 -9.66 10.54
C GLU A 151 -3.07 -9.66 10.79
N CYS A 152 -2.33 -8.89 10.00
CA CYS A 152 -0.88 -8.81 10.16
C CYS A 152 -0.49 -8.21 11.52
N LEU A 153 -1.19 -7.16 11.94
CA LEU A 153 -0.93 -6.56 13.24
C LEU A 153 -1.23 -7.55 14.38
N ASN A 154 -2.31 -8.29 14.25
CA ASN A 154 -2.70 -9.28 15.25
C ASN A 154 -1.64 -10.39 15.37
N ILE A 155 -1.17 -10.91 14.23
CA ILE A 155 -0.13 -11.94 14.22
C ILE A 155 1.18 -11.40 14.80
N ALA A 156 1.50 -10.15 14.52
CA ALA A 156 2.72 -9.51 15.02
C ALA A 156 2.64 -9.15 16.51
N GLY A 157 1.48 -9.34 17.13
CA GLY A 157 1.30 -8.99 18.54
C GLY A 157 1.16 -7.50 18.79
N VAL A 158 0.86 -6.71 17.78
CA VAL A 158 0.66 -5.28 17.91
C VAL A 158 -0.81 -4.99 18.15
N GLU A 159 -1.09 -4.16 19.15
CA GLU A 159 -2.46 -3.79 19.43
C GLU A 159 -3.03 -2.95 18.31
N ASN A 160 -4.13 -3.40 17.72
CA ASN A 160 -4.68 -2.76 16.54
C ASN A 160 -5.99 -2.01 16.75
N LYS A 161 -6.49 -1.97 17.98
CA LYS A 161 -7.80 -1.34 18.24
C LYS A 161 -7.82 0.16 17.97
N ASN A 162 -6.67 0.81 17.99
CA ASN A 162 -6.56 2.24 17.73
C ASN A 162 -6.08 2.54 16.30
N PHE A 163 -6.01 1.53 15.45
CA PHE A 163 -5.51 1.68 14.11
C PHE A 163 -6.67 1.71 13.11
N SER A 164 -6.68 2.72 12.22
CA SER A 164 -7.77 2.89 11.25
C SER A 164 -7.51 2.26 9.88
N GLY A 165 -6.27 1.95 9.55
CA GLY A 165 -5.95 1.32 8.28
C GLY A 165 -5.94 2.26 7.08
N HIS A 166 -5.75 3.54 7.28
CA HIS A 166 -5.63 4.42 6.12
C HIS A 166 -4.26 4.99 5.94
#